data_96d6eba3990874d66c93fa63d9081a73
#
_entry.id   96d6eba3990874d66c93fa63d9081a73
#
_cell.length_a   1.000
_cell.length_b   1.000
_cell.length_c   1.000
_cell.angle_alpha   90.00
_cell.angle_beta   90.00
_cell.angle_gamma   90.00
#
_symmetry.space_group_name_H-M   'P 1'
#
loop_
_entity.id
_entity.type
_entity.pdbx_description
1 polymer ?
#
loop_
_entity_poly.entity_id
_entity_poly.type
_entity_poly.pdbx_seq_one_letter_code
_entity_poly.pdbx_strand_id
1 'polypeptide(L)'
;MLKVKNVTLRFGGLVANNDVSMEVRDGKITGLIGPNGAGKTTFFNCISGVYTPNEGKIIFEGKEIQGYRPYQINKAGISRTYQIINLFKKMKVYENVIVGMHSRLNSSVTDSLFKTKKEREEEKKAYEKALELLDFVGLLELKDEPAGSLPYGKQRLLEICRALASDPKILLLDEPAAGMNATEKNELDVLCKKIVERGVSILIIEHDMKLMMGLADYMYVLNYGKLLAEGAPFEIQNNPAVIEAYLGGE
;
A
#
# COMPACT_ATOMS: atom_id res chain seq x y z
N MET A 1 15.51 -4.52 -2.54
CA MET A 1 14.12 -4.53 -2.96
C MET A 1 13.65 -3.22 -3.61
N LEU A 2 13.13 -2.19 -2.93
CA LEU A 2 12.78 -0.89 -3.52
C LEU A 2 13.75 0.18 -3.04
N LYS A 3 14.38 0.91 -3.98
CA LYS A 3 15.27 2.05 -3.71
C LYS A 3 14.79 3.24 -4.50
N VAL A 4 14.58 4.35 -3.82
CA VAL A 4 14.28 5.65 -4.40
C VAL A 4 15.50 6.53 -4.20
N LYS A 5 16.00 7.16 -5.29
CA LYS A 5 17.22 7.94 -5.27
C LYS A 5 16.96 9.33 -5.86
N ASN A 6 17.15 10.34 -5.04
CA ASN A 6 17.16 11.77 -5.41
C ASN A 6 15.91 12.19 -6.20
N VAL A 7 14.72 11.66 -5.81
CA VAL A 7 13.47 11.92 -6.51
C VAL A 7 12.99 13.34 -6.25
N THR A 8 12.79 14.07 -7.35
CA THR A 8 12.21 15.41 -7.36
C THR A 8 10.96 15.42 -8.23
N LEU A 9 9.86 15.97 -7.70
CA LEU A 9 8.62 16.20 -8.44
C LEU A 9 8.18 17.66 -8.28
N ARG A 10 7.87 18.28 -9.43
CA ARG A 10 7.41 19.67 -9.52
C ARG A 10 6.05 19.74 -10.23
N PHE A 11 5.20 20.63 -9.75
CA PHE A 11 3.95 21.01 -10.40
C PHE A 11 4.01 22.51 -10.72
N GLY A 12 4.36 22.84 -11.95
CA GLY A 12 4.66 24.25 -12.28
C GLY A 12 5.77 24.83 -11.41
N GLY A 13 5.47 25.87 -10.66
CA GLY A 13 6.42 26.49 -9.72
C GLY A 13 6.54 25.81 -8.35
N LEU A 14 5.63 24.88 -8.02
CA LEU A 14 5.64 24.17 -6.74
C LEU A 14 6.52 22.94 -6.79
N VAL A 15 7.50 22.84 -5.90
CA VAL A 15 8.31 21.62 -5.69
C VAL A 15 7.67 20.80 -4.58
N ALA A 16 6.96 19.72 -4.97
CA ALA A 16 6.22 18.88 -4.02
C ALA A 16 7.12 17.84 -3.33
N ASN A 17 8.13 17.32 -4.04
CA ASN A 17 9.22 16.52 -3.48
C ASN A 17 10.54 17.05 -4.06
N ASN A 18 11.57 17.15 -3.24
CA ASN A 18 12.85 17.72 -3.60
C ASN A 18 13.98 16.85 -3.06
N ASP A 19 14.63 16.14 -3.97
CA ASP A 19 15.81 15.32 -3.67
C ASP A 19 15.57 14.24 -2.59
N VAL A 20 14.40 13.56 -2.66
CA VAL A 20 14.01 12.56 -1.66
C VAL A 20 14.61 11.20 -2.02
N SER A 21 15.34 10.62 -1.06
CA SER A 21 15.89 9.26 -1.16
C SER A 21 15.37 8.41 -0.01
N MET A 22 15.02 7.14 -0.29
CA MET A 22 14.63 6.14 0.71
C MET A 22 14.79 4.73 0.20
N GLU A 23 14.80 3.76 1.13
CA GLU A 23 14.82 2.35 0.82
C GLU A 23 13.74 1.58 1.61
N VAL A 24 13.02 0.69 0.92
CA VAL A 24 12.17 -0.32 1.58
C VAL A 24 12.92 -1.63 1.59
N ARG A 25 13.21 -2.14 2.79
CA ARG A 25 13.94 -3.39 3.00
C ARG A 25 13.01 -4.60 2.88
N ASP A 26 13.58 -5.74 2.44
CA ASP A 26 12.85 -6.98 2.30
C ASP A 26 12.36 -7.50 3.66
N GLY A 27 11.09 -7.93 3.71
CA GLY A 27 10.48 -8.49 4.91
C GLY A 27 10.40 -7.51 6.07
N LYS A 28 10.24 -6.19 5.78
CA LYS A 28 10.18 -5.12 6.78
C LYS A 28 9.00 -4.20 6.56
N ILE A 29 8.58 -3.53 7.63
CA ILE A 29 7.62 -2.45 7.62
C ILE A 29 8.38 -1.13 7.66
N THR A 30 8.29 -0.37 6.58
CA THR A 30 8.90 0.95 6.47
C THR A 30 7.80 2.01 6.61
N GLY A 31 7.97 2.94 7.54
CA GLY A 31 7.08 4.06 7.75
C GLY A 31 7.51 5.31 6.98
N LEU A 32 6.55 6.01 6.39
CA LEU A 32 6.74 7.36 5.84
C LEU A 32 5.79 8.32 6.56
N ILE A 33 6.34 9.18 7.38
CA ILE A 33 5.58 10.12 8.20
C ILE A 33 5.93 11.58 7.86
N GLY A 34 5.22 12.51 8.47
CA GLY A 34 5.45 13.94 8.31
C GLY A 34 4.15 14.74 8.45
N PRO A 35 4.21 16.07 8.60
CA PRO A 35 3.05 16.94 8.69
C PRO A 35 2.17 16.89 7.43
N ASN A 36 0.96 17.47 7.52
CA ASN A 36 0.12 17.67 6.35
C ASN A 36 0.82 18.57 5.33
N GLY A 37 0.73 18.23 4.04
CA GLY A 37 1.46 18.96 3.00
C GLY A 37 2.95 18.63 2.88
N ALA A 38 3.51 17.71 3.68
CA ALA A 38 4.92 17.33 3.60
C ALA A 38 5.33 16.61 2.31
N GLY A 39 4.39 16.26 1.42
CA GLY A 39 4.69 15.59 0.15
C GLY A 39 4.57 14.06 0.17
N LYS A 40 4.11 13.44 1.26
CA LYS A 40 4.01 11.98 1.44
C LYS A 40 3.20 11.29 0.33
N THR A 41 1.94 11.68 0.15
CA THR A 41 1.05 11.10 -0.87
C THR A 41 1.58 11.36 -2.29
N THR A 42 2.21 12.51 -2.52
CA THR A 42 2.87 12.83 -3.79
C THR A 42 4.02 11.86 -4.07
N PHE A 43 4.82 11.59 -3.06
CA PHE A 43 5.92 10.62 -3.14
C PHE A 43 5.42 9.19 -3.41
N PHE A 44 4.35 8.75 -2.73
CA PHE A 44 3.67 7.49 -3.02
C PHE A 44 3.14 7.40 -4.45
N ASN A 45 2.62 8.52 -4.96
CA ASN A 45 2.16 8.62 -6.34
C ASN A 45 3.30 8.41 -7.35
N CYS A 46 4.52 8.85 -7.03
CA CYS A 46 5.70 8.55 -7.86
C CYS A 46 6.02 7.04 -7.83
N ILE A 47 6.03 6.41 -6.65
CA ILE A 47 6.35 4.98 -6.52
C ILE A 47 5.29 4.11 -7.21
N SER A 48 4.02 4.48 -7.10
CA SER A 48 2.91 3.73 -7.69
C SER A 48 2.63 4.03 -9.17
N GLY A 49 3.43 4.90 -9.81
CA GLY A 49 3.34 5.21 -11.24
C GLY A 49 2.19 6.14 -11.63
N VAL A 50 1.57 6.82 -10.65
CA VAL A 50 0.55 7.86 -10.88
C VAL A 50 1.23 9.13 -11.40
N TYR A 51 2.41 9.47 -10.84
CA TYR A 51 3.24 10.57 -11.30
C TYR A 51 4.61 10.05 -11.74
N THR A 52 5.15 10.64 -12.79
CA THR A 52 6.54 10.42 -13.20
C THR A 52 7.38 11.54 -12.58
N PRO A 53 8.40 11.23 -11.76
CA PRO A 53 9.26 12.25 -11.20
C PRO A 53 10.02 13.00 -12.30
N ASN A 54 10.33 14.29 -12.05
CA ASN A 54 11.12 15.11 -12.97
C ASN A 54 12.61 14.72 -12.94
N GLU A 55 13.10 14.30 -11.77
CA GLU A 55 14.49 13.92 -11.54
C GLU A 55 14.55 12.71 -10.60
N GLY A 56 15.66 12.00 -10.61
CA GLY A 56 15.91 10.86 -9.75
C GLY A 56 15.47 9.53 -10.35
N LYS A 57 15.60 8.48 -9.56
CA LYS A 57 15.35 7.10 -9.99
C LYS A 57 14.55 6.33 -8.94
N ILE A 58 13.66 5.48 -9.41
CA ILE A 58 12.94 4.51 -8.61
C ILE A 58 13.33 3.13 -9.11
N ILE A 59 14.01 2.36 -8.27
CA ILE A 59 14.58 1.05 -8.63
C ILE A 59 13.88 -0.01 -7.81
N PHE A 60 13.24 -0.95 -8.48
CA PHE A 60 12.59 -2.11 -7.87
C PHE A 60 13.16 -3.41 -8.44
N GLU A 61 13.65 -4.31 -7.57
CA GLU A 61 14.30 -5.57 -7.97
C GLU A 61 15.38 -5.37 -9.03
N GLY A 62 16.19 -4.30 -8.87
CA GLY A 62 17.28 -3.95 -9.79
C GLY A 62 16.86 -3.29 -11.10
N LYS A 63 15.54 -3.09 -11.33
CA LYS A 63 15.01 -2.45 -12.53
C LYS A 63 14.52 -1.04 -12.23
N GLU A 64 14.85 -0.09 -13.09
CA GLU A 64 14.28 1.25 -13.05
C GLU A 64 12.80 1.21 -13.47
N ILE A 65 11.92 1.73 -12.63
CA ILE A 65 10.46 1.69 -12.83
C ILE A 65 9.81 3.08 -12.88
N GLN A 66 10.58 4.17 -12.75
CA GLN A 66 10.05 5.51 -12.94
C GLN A 66 9.49 5.65 -14.36
N GLY A 67 8.27 6.19 -14.46
CA GLY A 67 7.55 6.28 -15.73
C GLY A 67 6.73 5.03 -16.09
N TYR A 68 6.78 3.96 -15.30
CA TYR A 68 5.82 2.86 -15.45
C TYR A 68 4.42 3.34 -15.06
N ARG A 69 3.41 2.86 -15.80
CA ARG A 69 2.00 3.09 -15.46
C ARG A 69 1.57 2.23 -14.26
N PRO A 70 0.52 2.59 -13.51
CA PRO A 70 0.11 1.84 -12.31
C PRO A 70 -0.08 0.33 -12.54
N TYR A 71 -0.65 -0.09 -13.67
CA TYR A 71 -0.82 -1.51 -13.97
C TYR A 71 0.52 -2.24 -14.18
N GLN A 72 1.56 -1.56 -14.71
CA GLN A 72 2.90 -2.13 -14.88
C GLN A 72 3.61 -2.24 -13.54
N ILE A 73 3.42 -1.26 -12.66
CA ILE A 73 3.90 -1.27 -11.27
C ILE A 73 3.28 -2.45 -10.51
N ASN A 74 1.95 -2.64 -10.62
CA ASN A 74 1.26 -3.77 -10.00
C ASN A 74 1.79 -5.11 -10.55
N LYS A 75 1.92 -5.23 -11.87
CA LYS A 75 2.47 -6.44 -12.52
C LYS A 75 3.92 -6.71 -12.11
N ALA A 76 4.70 -5.68 -11.82
CA ALA A 76 6.08 -5.82 -11.32
C ALA A 76 6.12 -6.35 -9.87
N GLY A 77 5.04 -6.22 -9.09
CA GLY A 77 4.93 -6.73 -7.73
C GLY A 77 4.79 -5.65 -6.65
N ILE A 78 4.36 -4.45 -7.01
CA ILE A 78 4.03 -3.39 -6.05
C ILE A 78 2.52 -3.13 -6.11
N SER A 79 1.80 -3.41 -5.02
CA SER A 79 0.37 -3.10 -4.91
C SER A 79 0.13 -1.97 -3.93
N ARG A 80 -0.99 -1.25 -4.10
CA ARG A 80 -1.33 -0.09 -3.28
C ARG A 80 -2.79 -0.11 -2.86
N THR A 81 -3.07 0.26 -1.61
CA THR A 81 -4.36 0.76 -1.17
C THR A 81 -4.42 2.28 -1.34
N TYR A 82 -5.62 2.85 -1.33
CA TYR A 82 -5.80 4.29 -1.47
C TYR A 82 -6.41 4.87 -0.19
N GLN A 83 -6.18 6.15 0.06
CA GLN A 83 -6.73 6.86 1.22
C GLN A 83 -8.26 6.74 1.27
N ILE A 84 -8.92 6.92 0.13
CA ILE A 84 -10.37 6.70 0.00
C ILE A 84 -10.62 5.26 -0.42
N ILE A 85 -11.40 4.52 0.38
CA ILE A 85 -11.77 3.14 0.09
C ILE A 85 -12.54 3.07 -1.24
N ASN A 86 -11.98 2.33 -2.19
CA ASN A 86 -12.55 2.18 -3.52
C ASN A 86 -12.92 0.71 -3.79
N LEU A 87 -14.00 0.24 -3.19
CA LEU A 87 -14.55 -1.10 -3.38
C LEU A 87 -15.68 -1.10 -4.41
N PHE A 88 -15.86 -2.23 -5.08
CA PHE A 88 -17.05 -2.52 -5.87
C PHE A 88 -18.21 -2.85 -4.93
N LYS A 89 -18.89 -1.81 -4.42
CA LYS A 89 -19.85 -1.88 -3.31
C LYS A 89 -21.01 -2.85 -3.54
N LYS A 90 -21.45 -3.04 -4.79
CA LYS A 90 -22.56 -3.95 -5.17
C LYS A 90 -22.08 -5.40 -5.37
N MET A 91 -20.79 -5.62 -5.52
CA MET A 91 -20.21 -6.95 -5.64
C MET A 91 -20.02 -7.57 -4.25
N LYS A 92 -20.03 -8.89 -4.20
CA LYS A 92 -19.75 -9.65 -3.00
C LYS A 92 -18.30 -9.42 -2.53
N VAL A 93 -18.05 -9.72 -1.27
CA VAL A 93 -16.72 -9.59 -0.66
C VAL A 93 -15.70 -10.45 -1.41
N TYR A 94 -15.98 -11.74 -1.69
CA TYR A 94 -15.06 -12.59 -2.43
C TYR A 94 -14.82 -12.11 -3.88
N GLU A 95 -15.83 -11.54 -4.53
CA GLU A 95 -15.70 -11.02 -5.89
C GLU A 95 -14.73 -9.83 -5.96
N ASN A 96 -14.77 -8.94 -4.94
CA ASN A 96 -13.79 -7.86 -4.83
C ASN A 96 -12.35 -8.38 -4.75
N VAL A 97 -12.11 -9.49 -4.05
CA VAL A 97 -10.78 -10.12 -3.97
C VAL A 97 -10.37 -10.69 -5.32
N ILE A 98 -11.27 -11.39 -6.03
CA ILE A 98 -11.00 -11.96 -7.36
C ILE A 98 -10.61 -10.85 -8.36
N VAL A 99 -11.28 -9.68 -8.32
CA VAL A 99 -10.89 -8.53 -9.16
C VAL A 99 -9.43 -8.13 -8.92
N GLY A 100 -8.93 -8.23 -7.67
CA GLY A 100 -7.52 -7.96 -7.34
C GLY A 100 -6.52 -8.89 -8.04
N MET A 101 -6.96 -10.09 -8.46
CA MET A 101 -6.13 -11.06 -9.17
C MET A 101 -6.02 -10.81 -10.67
N HIS A 102 -6.81 -9.88 -11.25
CA HIS A 102 -6.93 -9.70 -12.69
C HIS A 102 -5.58 -9.49 -13.40
N SER A 103 -4.62 -8.85 -12.76
CA SER A 103 -3.27 -8.65 -13.32
C SER A 103 -2.46 -9.95 -13.46
N ARG A 104 -2.89 -11.05 -12.82
CA ARG A 104 -2.25 -12.37 -12.81
C ARG A 104 -3.02 -13.43 -13.60
N LEU A 105 -4.29 -13.20 -13.92
CA LEU A 105 -5.08 -14.11 -14.73
C LEU A 105 -4.66 -14.00 -16.19
N ASN A 106 -4.41 -15.16 -16.82
CA ASN A 106 -3.92 -15.26 -18.20
C ASN A 106 -5.04 -15.61 -19.19
N SER A 107 -6.31 -15.60 -18.76
CA SER A 107 -7.44 -15.88 -19.65
C SER A 107 -7.57 -14.79 -20.72
N SER A 108 -7.59 -15.21 -21.98
CA SER A 108 -7.84 -14.31 -23.11
C SER A 108 -9.35 -14.04 -23.24
N VAL A 109 -9.71 -12.95 -23.92
CA VAL A 109 -11.12 -12.62 -24.21
C VAL A 109 -11.82 -13.77 -24.96
N THR A 110 -11.08 -14.55 -25.74
CA THR A 110 -11.58 -15.73 -26.47
C THR A 110 -11.88 -16.89 -25.52
N ASP A 111 -11.08 -17.11 -24.47
CA ASP A 111 -11.32 -18.16 -23.48
C ASP A 111 -12.61 -17.87 -22.68
N SER A 112 -12.86 -16.61 -22.31
CA SER A 112 -14.08 -16.15 -21.61
C SER A 112 -15.35 -16.30 -22.46
N LEU A 113 -15.26 -16.16 -23.78
CA LEU A 113 -16.38 -16.36 -24.69
C LEU A 113 -16.79 -17.84 -24.81
N PHE A 114 -15.86 -18.78 -24.73
CA PHE A 114 -16.12 -20.21 -24.96
C PHE A 114 -16.21 -21.06 -23.68
N LYS A 115 -16.13 -20.48 -22.47
CA LYS A 115 -16.18 -21.17 -21.15
C LYS A 115 -15.39 -22.48 -21.17
N THR A 116 -14.13 -22.38 -21.55
CA THR A 116 -13.24 -23.53 -21.70
C THR A 116 -13.00 -24.25 -20.36
N LYS A 117 -12.59 -25.54 -20.40
CA LYS A 117 -12.19 -26.26 -19.19
C LYS A 117 -11.09 -25.51 -18.43
N LYS A 118 -10.16 -24.91 -19.14
CA LYS A 118 -9.07 -24.09 -18.56
C LYS A 118 -9.60 -22.89 -17.78
N GLU A 119 -10.58 -22.18 -18.34
CA GLU A 119 -11.20 -21.02 -17.66
C GLU A 119 -11.90 -21.44 -16.36
N ARG A 120 -12.67 -22.54 -16.39
CA ARG A 120 -13.33 -23.05 -15.16
C ARG A 120 -12.33 -23.45 -14.08
N GLU A 121 -11.18 -23.99 -14.46
CA GLU A 121 -10.10 -24.31 -13.52
C GLU A 121 -9.43 -23.05 -12.97
N GLU A 122 -9.24 -22.01 -13.80
CA GLU A 122 -8.71 -20.69 -13.36
C GLU A 122 -9.70 -19.99 -12.44
N GLU A 123 -10.99 -19.97 -12.76
CA GLU A 123 -12.05 -19.43 -11.90
C GLU A 123 -12.10 -20.15 -10.53
N LYS A 124 -12.02 -21.48 -10.53
CA LYS A 124 -11.99 -22.26 -9.30
C LYS A 124 -10.78 -21.92 -8.44
N LYS A 125 -9.58 -21.85 -9.03
CA LYS A 125 -8.35 -21.45 -8.33
C LYS A 125 -8.43 -20.03 -7.79
N ALA A 126 -8.99 -19.10 -8.57
CA ALA A 126 -9.18 -17.72 -8.14
C ALA A 126 -10.16 -17.64 -6.95
N TYR A 127 -11.23 -18.41 -6.98
CA TYR A 127 -12.18 -18.50 -5.87
C TYR A 127 -11.54 -19.09 -4.61
N GLU A 128 -10.84 -20.23 -4.72
CA GLU A 128 -10.12 -20.85 -3.59
C GLU A 128 -9.08 -19.90 -2.98
N LYS A 129 -8.32 -19.21 -3.82
CA LYS A 129 -7.36 -18.21 -3.37
C LYS A 129 -8.04 -17.00 -2.70
N ALA A 130 -9.20 -16.58 -3.20
CA ALA A 130 -9.97 -15.50 -2.58
C ALA A 130 -10.45 -15.92 -1.18
N LEU A 131 -10.92 -17.15 -0.99
CA LEU A 131 -11.33 -17.64 0.32
C LEU A 131 -10.14 -17.73 1.29
N GLU A 132 -8.97 -18.21 0.84
CA GLU A 132 -7.75 -18.24 1.65
C GLU A 132 -7.36 -16.83 2.13
N LEU A 133 -7.40 -15.83 1.24
CA LEU A 133 -7.06 -14.46 1.59
C LEU A 133 -8.10 -13.83 2.51
N LEU A 134 -9.39 -14.15 2.32
CA LEU A 134 -10.46 -13.69 3.21
C LEU A 134 -10.33 -14.28 4.61
N ASP A 135 -9.98 -15.57 4.71
CA ASP A 135 -9.67 -16.20 6.00
C ASP A 135 -8.49 -15.52 6.69
N PHE A 136 -7.42 -15.27 5.92
CA PHE A 136 -6.22 -14.59 6.41
C PHE A 136 -6.49 -13.22 7.01
N VAL A 137 -7.41 -12.43 6.42
CA VAL A 137 -7.78 -11.10 6.93
C VAL A 137 -9.00 -11.13 7.87
N GLY A 138 -9.55 -12.31 8.20
CA GLY A 138 -10.68 -12.48 9.11
C GLY A 138 -12.04 -12.04 8.51
N LEU A 139 -12.22 -12.20 7.19
CA LEU A 139 -13.46 -11.83 6.50
C LEU A 139 -14.19 -13.02 5.84
N LEU A 140 -13.75 -14.26 6.08
CA LEU A 140 -14.28 -15.43 5.40
C LEU A 140 -15.79 -15.61 5.59
N GLU A 141 -16.30 -15.42 6.82
CA GLU A 141 -17.72 -15.53 7.15
C GLU A 141 -18.61 -14.51 6.42
N LEU A 142 -17.99 -13.41 5.96
CA LEU A 142 -18.68 -12.31 5.25
C LEU A 142 -18.52 -12.42 3.73
N LYS A 143 -17.96 -13.50 3.22
CA LYS A 143 -17.59 -13.66 1.80
C LYS A 143 -18.73 -13.38 0.82
N ASP A 144 -19.96 -13.75 1.17
CA ASP A 144 -21.14 -13.62 0.30
C ASP A 144 -21.90 -12.31 0.47
N GLU A 145 -21.53 -11.48 1.47
CA GLU A 145 -22.12 -10.18 1.71
C GLU A 145 -21.72 -9.16 0.63
N PRO A 146 -22.59 -8.19 0.30
CA PRO A 146 -22.19 -7.05 -0.52
C PRO A 146 -21.07 -6.26 0.17
N ALA A 147 -19.99 -5.93 -0.53
CA ALA A 147 -18.85 -5.20 0.06
C ALA A 147 -19.26 -3.83 0.66
N GLY A 148 -20.31 -3.20 0.11
CA GLY A 148 -20.81 -1.93 0.60
C GLY A 148 -21.59 -2.02 1.91
N SER A 149 -22.03 -3.21 2.35
CA SER A 149 -22.75 -3.42 3.63
C SER A 149 -21.79 -3.59 4.83
N LEU A 150 -20.51 -3.80 4.56
CA LEU A 150 -19.52 -4.00 5.62
C LEU A 150 -19.31 -2.73 6.46
N PRO A 151 -19.05 -2.85 7.78
CA PRO A 151 -18.51 -1.76 8.59
C PRO A 151 -17.21 -1.20 8.00
N TYR A 152 -16.92 0.07 8.26
CA TYR A 152 -15.78 0.79 7.66
C TYR A 152 -14.44 0.06 7.83
N GLY A 153 -14.11 -0.38 9.06
CA GLY A 153 -12.88 -1.15 9.31
C GLY A 153 -12.80 -2.43 8.50
N LYS A 154 -13.93 -3.15 8.32
CA LYS A 154 -13.99 -4.36 7.49
C LYS A 154 -13.84 -4.05 5.99
N GLN A 155 -14.36 -2.91 5.52
CA GLN A 155 -14.13 -2.46 4.15
C GLN A 155 -12.63 -2.18 3.91
N ARG A 156 -11.92 -1.59 4.88
CA ARG A 156 -10.48 -1.35 4.80
C ARG A 156 -9.69 -2.67 4.76
N LEU A 157 -10.06 -3.65 5.59
CA LEU A 157 -9.44 -4.99 5.53
C LEU A 157 -9.68 -5.67 4.18
N LEU A 158 -10.87 -5.53 3.59
CA LEU A 158 -11.17 -6.04 2.26
C LEU A 158 -10.34 -5.35 1.16
N GLU A 159 -10.09 -4.04 1.29
CA GLU A 159 -9.21 -3.33 0.35
C GLU A 159 -7.76 -3.85 0.42
N ILE A 160 -7.23 -4.08 1.62
CA ILE A 160 -5.92 -4.71 1.83
C ILE A 160 -5.92 -6.12 1.24
N CYS A 161 -6.94 -6.92 1.51
CA CYS A 161 -7.11 -8.26 0.96
C CYS A 161 -7.08 -8.27 -0.57
N ARG A 162 -7.80 -7.34 -1.21
CA ARG A 162 -7.80 -7.16 -2.67
C ARG A 162 -6.42 -6.78 -3.20
N ALA A 163 -5.68 -5.94 -2.50
CA ALA A 163 -4.31 -5.59 -2.89
C ALA A 163 -3.35 -6.78 -2.78
N LEU A 164 -3.49 -7.61 -1.74
CA LEU A 164 -2.73 -8.86 -1.56
C LEU A 164 -3.04 -9.90 -2.63
N ALA A 165 -4.24 -9.88 -3.21
CA ALA A 165 -4.66 -10.84 -4.23
C ALA A 165 -3.83 -10.78 -5.53
N SER A 166 -3.10 -9.69 -5.76
CA SER A 166 -2.13 -9.57 -6.86
C SER A 166 -0.76 -10.20 -6.55
N ASP A 167 -0.61 -10.92 -5.42
CA ASP A 167 0.66 -11.50 -4.93
C ASP A 167 1.83 -10.49 -4.97
N PRO A 168 1.71 -9.34 -4.29
CA PRO A 168 2.74 -8.32 -4.32
C PRO A 168 3.97 -8.73 -3.50
N LYS A 169 5.14 -8.20 -3.86
CA LYS A 169 6.34 -8.22 -3.02
C LYS A 169 6.38 -7.04 -2.06
N ILE A 170 5.76 -5.92 -2.48
CA ILE A 170 5.58 -4.72 -1.64
C ILE A 170 4.11 -4.31 -1.66
N LEU A 171 3.59 -4.03 -0.46
CA LEU A 171 2.28 -3.42 -0.26
C LEU A 171 2.45 -1.97 0.21
N LEU A 172 1.91 -1.03 -0.56
CA LEU A 172 1.85 0.38 -0.21
C LEU A 172 0.53 0.65 0.50
N LEU A 173 0.57 1.08 1.75
CA LEU A 173 -0.60 1.43 2.58
C LEU A 173 -0.65 2.94 2.80
N ASP A 174 -1.72 3.58 2.33
CA ASP A 174 -1.92 5.03 2.42
C ASP A 174 -2.97 5.34 3.48
N GLU A 175 -2.53 5.74 4.67
CA GLU A 175 -3.34 6.04 5.87
C GLU A 175 -4.38 4.95 6.18
N PRO A 176 -3.96 3.67 6.31
CA PRO A 176 -4.90 2.55 6.47
C PRO A 176 -5.68 2.61 7.78
N ALA A 177 -5.17 3.27 8.82
CA ALA A 177 -5.80 3.38 10.14
C ALA A 177 -6.77 4.58 10.25
N ALA A 178 -6.90 5.41 9.19
CA ALA A 178 -7.79 6.56 9.21
C ALA A 178 -9.25 6.13 9.46
N GLY A 179 -9.91 6.75 10.45
CA GLY A 179 -11.30 6.45 10.80
C GLY A 179 -11.52 5.17 11.61
N MET A 180 -10.47 4.43 11.94
CA MET A 180 -10.53 3.21 12.76
C MET A 180 -10.54 3.53 14.27
N ASN A 181 -11.29 2.74 15.03
CA ASN A 181 -11.22 2.75 16.49
C ASN A 181 -9.97 1.98 17.00
N ALA A 182 -9.74 2.00 18.32
CA ALA A 182 -8.53 1.40 18.91
C ALA A 182 -8.43 -0.13 18.66
N THR A 183 -9.55 -0.84 18.69
CA THR A 183 -9.59 -2.29 18.44
C THR A 183 -9.24 -2.59 16.97
N GLU A 184 -9.84 -1.86 16.04
CA GLU A 184 -9.56 -2.00 14.59
C GLU A 184 -8.11 -1.66 14.25
N LYS A 185 -7.50 -0.65 14.92
CA LYS A 185 -6.08 -0.33 14.76
C LYS A 185 -5.19 -1.48 15.24
N ASN A 186 -5.54 -2.13 16.35
CA ASN A 186 -4.80 -3.31 16.83
C ASN A 186 -4.94 -4.50 15.86
N GLU A 187 -6.13 -4.72 15.29
CA GLU A 187 -6.34 -5.74 14.25
C GLU A 187 -5.48 -5.46 13.02
N LEU A 188 -5.40 -4.19 12.59
CA LEU A 188 -4.54 -3.76 11.48
C LEU A 188 -3.05 -3.98 11.78
N ASP A 189 -2.58 -3.65 12.99
CA ASP A 189 -1.19 -3.89 13.43
C ASP A 189 -0.84 -5.38 13.31
N VAL A 190 -1.69 -6.25 13.87
CA VAL A 190 -1.51 -7.71 13.78
C VAL A 190 -1.51 -8.18 12.33
N LEU A 191 -2.42 -7.65 11.50
CA LEU A 191 -2.48 -8.01 10.08
C LEU A 191 -1.22 -7.60 9.34
N CYS A 192 -0.70 -6.39 9.55
CA CYS A 192 0.54 -5.94 8.91
C CYS A 192 1.72 -6.85 9.26
N LYS A 193 1.86 -7.26 10.51
CA LYS A 193 2.89 -8.20 10.96
C LYS A 193 2.76 -9.56 10.26
N LYS A 194 1.55 -10.12 10.20
CA LYS A 194 1.27 -11.36 9.47
C LYS A 194 1.57 -11.25 7.96
N ILE A 195 1.31 -10.10 7.34
CA ILE A 195 1.64 -9.85 5.92
C ILE A 195 3.15 -9.94 5.71
N VAL A 196 3.94 -9.34 6.61
CA VAL A 196 5.40 -9.39 6.55
C VAL A 196 5.93 -10.81 6.77
N GLU A 197 5.34 -11.58 7.70
CA GLU A 197 5.67 -13.00 7.92
C GLU A 197 5.41 -13.86 6.67
N ARG A 198 4.49 -13.47 5.78
CA ARG A 198 4.28 -14.08 4.46
C ARG A 198 5.29 -13.63 3.41
N GLY A 199 6.28 -12.80 3.76
CA GLY A 199 7.33 -12.32 2.87
C GLY A 199 6.96 -11.08 2.05
N VAL A 200 5.83 -10.43 2.34
CA VAL A 200 5.42 -9.18 1.69
C VAL A 200 5.92 -8.00 2.53
N SER A 201 6.76 -7.14 1.96
CA SER A 201 7.20 -5.94 2.65
C SER A 201 6.13 -4.86 2.60
N ILE A 202 6.13 -3.98 3.58
CA ILE A 202 5.15 -2.89 3.67
C ILE A 202 5.86 -1.54 3.64
N LEU A 203 5.35 -0.62 2.83
CA LEU A 203 5.61 0.80 2.97
C LEU A 203 4.28 1.49 3.33
N ILE A 204 4.25 2.11 4.50
CA ILE A 204 3.03 2.68 5.08
C ILE A 204 3.19 4.19 5.31
N ILE A 205 2.20 4.97 4.85
CA ILE A 205 2.01 6.36 5.30
C ILE A 205 1.02 6.35 6.44
N GLU A 206 1.40 6.98 7.54
CA GLU A 206 0.51 7.23 8.67
C GLU A 206 0.88 8.53 9.38
N HIS A 207 -0.10 9.12 10.06
CA HIS A 207 0.10 10.26 10.93
C HIS A 207 -0.06 9.91 12.42
N ASP A 208 -0.55 8.72 12.74
CA ASP A 208 -0.64 8.21 14.10
C ASP A 208 0.73 7.68 14.56
N MET A 209 1.48 8.56 15.25
CA MET A 209 2.80 8.21 15.77
C MET A 209 2.77 7.01 16.71
N LYS A 210 1.70 6.85 17.52
CA LYS A 210 1.60 5.73 18.46
C LYS A 210 1.50 4.40 17.72
N LEU A 211 0.70 4.35 16.65
CA LEU A 211 0.62 3.17 15.79
C LEU A 211 1.97 2.89 15.13
N MET A 212 2.61 3.92 14.58
CA MET A 212 3.88 3.76 13.86
C MET A 212 5.03 3.29 14.77
N MET A 213 5.06 3.74 16.01
CA MET A 213 6.05 3.30 17.01
C MET A 213 5.97 1.80 17.33
N GLY A 214 4.76 1.21 17.26
CA GLY A 214 4.56 -0.24 17.50
C GLY A 214 4.70 -1.10 16.25
N LEU A 215 4.59 -0.50 15.07
CA LEU A 215 4.45 -1.21 13.81
C LEU A 215 5.69 -1.16 12.92
N ALA A 216 6.34 0.01 12.78
CA ALA A 216 7.42 0.18 11.83
C ALA A 216 8.76 -0.37 12.33
N ASP A 217 9.53 -1.00 11.44
CA ASP A 217 10.94 -1.38 11.69
C ASP A 217 11.88 -0.18 11.45
N TYR A 218 11.54 0.70 10.51
CA TYR A 218 12.32 1.86 10.12
C TYR A 218 11.41 2.97 9.60
N MET A 219 11.75 4.21 9.82
CA MET A 219 10.91 5.36 9.48
C MET A 219 11.69 6.43 8.73
N TYR A 220 11.00 7.06 7.77
CA TYR A 220 11.43 8.26 7.07
C TYR A 220 10.46 9.39 7.39
N VAL A 221 10.98 10.58 7.66
CA VAL A 221 10.19 11.76 7.98
C VAL A 221 10.35 12.78 6.85
N LEU A 222 9.25 13.12 6.20
CA LEU A 222 9.22 14.21 5.22
C LEU A 222 8.73 15.51 5.88
N ASN A 223 9.35 16.63 5.48
CA ASN A 223 8.87 17.96 5.79
C ASN A 223 9.13 18.89 4.59
N TYR A 224 8.11 19.65 4.16
CA TYR A 224 8.18 20.52 2.98
C TYR A 224 8.82 19.88 1.74
N GLY A 225 8.44 18.62 1.45
CA GLY A 225 8.92 17.86 0.30
C GLY A 225 10.36 17.35 0.41
N LYS A 226 11.02 17.46 1.55
CA LYS A 226 12.39 16.99 1.78
C LYS A 226 12.44 15.95 2.88
N LEU A 227 13.45 15.09 2.85
CA LEU A 227 13.77 14.19 3.95
C LEU A 227 14.31 15.02 5.13
N LEU A 228 13.60 14.99 6.25
CA LEU A 228 13.96 15.66 7.49
C LEU A 228 14.82 14.77 8.38
N ALA A 229 14.41 13.51 8.54
CA ALA A 229 15.07 12.52 9.38
C ALA A 229 14.75 11.11 8.90
N GLU A 230 15.59 10.16 9.25
CA GLU A 230 15.35 8.72 9.10
C GLU A 230 15.99 7.94 10.25
N GLY A 231 15.41 6.79 10.62
CA GLY A 231 15.94 5.97 11.70
C GLY A 231 14.93 4.97 12.23
N ALA A 232 15.30 4.29 13.32
CA ALA A 232 14.39 3.45 14.08
C ALA A 232 13.28 4.31 14.74
N PRO A 233 12.09 3.75 14.99
CA PRO A 233 10.99 4.50 15.58
C PRO A 233 11.38 5.31 16.83
N PHE A 234 12.13 4.71 17.76
CA PHE A 234 12.59 5.38 18.98
C PHE A 234 13.49 6.59 18.69
N GLU A 235 14.35 6.52 17.68
CA GLU A 235 15.23 7.64 17.26
C GLU A 235 14.39 8.80 16.69
N ILE A 236 13.41 8.46 15.87
CA ILE A 236 12.49 9.43 15.26
C ILE A 236 11.64 10.14 16.30
N GLN A 237 11.10 9.40 17.28
CA GLN A 237 10.27 9.97 18.36
C GLN A 237 11.01 11.00 19.20
N ASN A 238 12.32 10.80 19.41
CA ASN A 238 13.16 11.67 20.24
C ASN A 238 13.95 12.71 19.43
N ASN A 239 13.76 12.78 18.12
CA ASN A 239 14.47 13.72 17.27
C ASN A 239 13.89 15.15 17.41
N PRO A 240 14.68 16.14 17.90
CA PRO A 240 14.17 17.50 18.10
C PRO A 240 13.59 18.14 16.84
N ALA A 241 14.22 17.95 15.67
CA ALA A 241 13.72 18.49 14.41
C ALA A 241 12.37 17.89 14.00
N VAL A 242 12.15 16.60 14.29
CA VAL A 242 10.87 15.94 14.05
C VAL A 242 9.80 16.49 14.99
N ILE A 243 10.10 16.63 16.29
CA ILE A 243 9.19 17.19 17.26
C ILE A 243 8.79 18.63 16.86
N GLU A 244 9.76 19.45 16.51
CA GLU A 244 9.51 20.84 16.04
C GLU A 244 8.61 20.88 14.79
N ALA A 245 8.87 19.99 13.81
CA ALA A 245 8.07 19.93 12.59
C ALA A 245 6.60 19.57 12.85
N TYR A 246 6.30 18.81 13.89
CA TYR A 246 4.92 18.46 14.27
C TYR A 246 4.27 19.49 15.21
N LEU A 247 5.04 20.18 16.04
CA LEU A 247 4.53 21.19 16.97
C LEU A 247 4.52 22.59 16.38
N GLY A 248 5.40 22.90 15.44
CA GLY A 248 5.54 24.21 14.79
C GLY A 248 4.61 24.45 13.60
N GLY A 249 3.68 23.57 13.32
CA GLY A 249 2.76 23.62 12.18
C GLY A 249 1.39 24.22 12.48
N GLU A 250 1.29 25.21 13.38
CA GLU A 250 0.11 26.07 13.56
C GLU A 250 0.24 27.38 12.80
#